data_6b8219335763b5f20bcfc179de2586a9
#
_entry.id   6b8219335763b5f20bcfc179de2586a9
#
_cell.length_a   1.000
_cell.length_b   1.000
_cell.length_c   1.000
_cell.angle_alpha   90.00
_cell.angle_beta   90.00
_cell.angle_gamma   90.00
#
_symmetry.space_group_name_H-M   'P 1'
#
loop_
_entity.id
_entity.type
_entity.pdbx_description
1 polymer ?
#
loop_
_entity_poly.entity_id
_entity_poly.type
_entity_poly.pdbx_seq_one_letter_code
_entity_poly.pdbx_strand_id
1 'polypeptide(L)'
;VYKRQMVGILPNGINFGNDNGTFWGKPTQLLNQTQYTVWANNTGGSAVTYLNITVVDQLPLISYNPENLTLLNNTQSPTLPLGPTLAGPGIILEWGISDGLPTGLNFGNDNGTLWGIPTERMNKTMFTIWANNSGGSVTANINITVLHQVPVFSYSVLDLMLVNNTIMNNVTPTITGGEIVSWEASPDMPVGINIDEKGNISGLPTVVQNRTMYMIWANN
;
A
#
# COMPACT_ATOMS: atom_id res chain seq x y z
N VAL A 1 -9.34 61.73 -22.63
CA VAL A 1 -10.03 60.54 -22.07
C VAL A 1 -8.98 59.49 -21.80
N TYR A 2 -8.80 59.10 -20.54
CA TYR A 2 -7.91 58.00 -20.14
C TYR A 2 -8.62 56.68 -20.48
N LYS A 3 -8.04 55.82 -21.31
CA LYS A 3 -8.55 54.49 -21.62
C LYS A 3 -7.46 53.44 -21.32
N ARG A 4 -7.89 52.34 -20.71
CA ARG A 4 -7.08 51.14 -20.59
C ARG A 4 -7.75 50.07 -21.44
N GLN A 5 -6.95 49.26 -22.13
CA GLN A 5 -7.43 48.24 -23.04
C GLN A 5 -6.56 47.01 -22.88
N MET A 6 -7.13 45.88 -23.11
CA MET A 6 -6.44 44.60 -23.09
C MET A 6 -6.73 43.88 -24.42
N VAL A 7 -5.74 43.17 -24.94
CA VAL A 7 -5.91 42.27 -26.10
C VAL A 7 -5.79 40.81 -25.61
N GLY A 8 -6.70 40.00 -26.09
CA GLY A 8 -6.86 38.58 -25.76
C GLY A 8 -8.21 38.33 -25.09
N ILE A 9 -8.62 37.06 -25.11
CA ILE A 9 -9.82 36.57 -24.42
C ILE A 9 -9.39 36.07 -23.06
N LEU A 10 -9.86 36.70 -21.99
CA LEU A 10 -9.59 36.24 -20.60
C LEU A 10 -10.23 34.88 -20.34
N PRO A 11 -9.67 34.11 -19.40
CA PRO A 11 -10.32 32.88 -18.94
C PRO A 11 -11.70 33.19 -18.39
N ASN A 12 -12.64 32.28 -18.63
CA ASN A 12 -13.99 32.41 -18.10
C ASN A 12 -13.96 32.68 -16.58
N GLY A 13 -14.75 33.67 -16.13
CA GLY A 13 -14.84 34.11 -14.78
C GLY A 13 -13.82 35.18 -14.35
N ILE A 14 -12.86 35.55 -15.22
CA ILE A 14 -11.95 36.70 -15.02
C ILE A 14 -12.37 37.87 -15.87
N ASN A 15 -12.32 39.06 -15.29
CA ASN A 15 -12.73 40.32 -15.89
C ASN A 15 -11.58 41.32 -15.86
N PHE A 16 -11.67 42.31 -16.76
CA PHE A 16 -10.75 43.44 -16.85
C PHE A 16 -11.51 44.77 -16.86
N GLY A 17 -11.11 45.71 -16.02
CA GLY A 17 -11.70 47.04 -15.94
C GLY A 17 -11.03 48.04 -16.84
N ASN A 18 -11.71 48.46 -17.91
CA ASN A 18 -11.19 49.44 -18.84
C ASN A 18 -10.99 50.85 -18.23
N ASP A 19 -11.64 51.13 -17.08
CA ASP A 19 -11.55 52.44 -16.42
C ASP A 19 -10.34 52.51 -15.49
N ASN A 20 -10.01 51.43 -14.81
CA ASN A 20 -8.97 51.41 -13.76
C ASN A 20 -7.84 50.41 -14.03
N GLY A 21 -7.97 49.51 -15.03
CA GLY A 21 -6.97 48.50 -15.37
C GLY A 21 -6.88 47.32 -14.38
N THR A 22 -7.89 47.11 -13.54
CA THR A 22 -7.91 46.00 -12.56
C THR A 22 -8.38 44.73 -13.21
N PHE A 23 -7.83 43.61 -12.73
CA PHE A 23 -8.32 42.25 -12.98
C PHE A 23 -9.04 41.75 -11.75
N TRP A 24 -10.19 41.07 -11.91
CA TRP A 24 -10.93 40.47 -10.83
C TRP A 24 -11.76 39.28 -11.29
N GLY A 25 -12.18 38.43 -10.35
CA GLY A 25 -13.10 37.32 -10.59
C GLY A 25 -12.52 36.00 -10.10
N LYS A 26 -13.28 34.93 -10.36
CA LYS A 26 -12.92 33.54 -10.05
C LYS A 26 -12.84 32.78 -11.38
N PRO A 27 -11.67 32.28 -11.79
CA PRO A 27 -11.56 31.53 -13.02
C PRO A 27 -12.33 30.19 -12.88
N THR A 28 -13.02 29.79 -13.94
CA THR A 28 -13.81 28.56 -14.01
C THR A 28 -13.30 27.59 -15.10
N GLN A 29 -12.22 27.97 -15.79
CA GLN A 29 -11.62 27.20 -16.86
C GLN A 29 -10.10 27.21 -16.71
N LEU A 30 -9.47 26.04 -16.89
CA LEU A 30 -8.01 25.94 -16.93
C LEU A 30 -7.45 26.72 -18.12
N LEU A 31 -6.28 27.30 -17.94
CA LEU A 31 -5.59 28.05 -18.98
C LEU A 31 -4.09 27.79 -18.90
N ASN A 32 -3.50 27.33 -19.96
CA ASN A 32 -2.05 27.33 -20.12
C ASN A 32 -1.53 28.77 -20.10
N GLN A 33 -0.28 28.95 -19.72
CA GLN A 33 0.33 30.27 -19.67
C GLN A 33 0.08 31.04 -20.96
N THR A 34 -0.70 32.12 -20.85
CA THR A 34 -1.11 32.96 -21.98
C THR A 34 -0.72 34.41 -21.66
N GLN A 35 -0.04 35.06 -22.61
CA GLN A 35 0.37 36.44 -22.47
C GLN A 35 -0.73 37.37 -22.96
N TYR A 36 -1.05 38.36 -22.15
CA TYR A 36 -1.98 39.44 -22.44
C TYR A 36 -1.23 40.75 -22.54
N THR A 37 -1.62 41.60 -23.49
CA THR A 37 -1.08 42.93 -23.65
C THR A 37 -2.07 43.92 -23.08
N VAL A 38 -1.59 44.80 -22.20
CA VAL A 38 -2.40 45.87 -21.59
C VAL A 38 -1.85 47.20 -21.98
N TRP A 39 -2.70 48.10 -22.48
CA TRP A 39 -2.37 49.47 -22.82
C TRP A 39 -3.04 50.46 -21.87
N ALA A 40 -2.33 51.55 -21.64
CA ALA A 40 -2.87 52.74 -20.99
C ALA A 40 -2.60 53.92 -21.86
N ASN A 41 -3.65 54.62 -22.29
CA ASN A 41 -3.57 55.75 -23.21
C ASN A 41 -4.06 57.02 -22.55
N ASN A 42 -3.37 58.12 -22.80
CA ASN A 42 -3.79 59.48 -22.45
C ASN A 42 -3.46 60.46 -23.58
N THR A 43 -3.66 61.78 -23.37
CA THR A 43 -3.36 62.84 -24.35
C THR A 43 -1.87 62.97 -24.64
N GLY A 44 -0.99 62.48 -23.81
CA GLY A 44 0.46 62.49 -23.98
C GLY A 44 1.02 61.28 -24.71
N GLY A 45 0.21 60.23 -24.91
CA GLY A 45 0.66 59.00 -25.59
C GLY A 45 0.11 57.71 -25.00
N SER A 46 0.80 56.60 -25.34
CA SER A 46 0.44 55.24 -24.94
C SER A 46 1.58 54.56 -24.16
N ALA A 47 1.24 53.81 -23.14
CA ALA A 47 2.11 52.87 -22.44
C ALA A 47 1.58 51.44 -22.61
N VAL A 48 2.48 50.46 -22.68
CA VAL A 48 2.18 49.06 -22.90
C VAL A 48 2.87 48.20 -21.83
N THR A 49 2.17 47.22 -21.35
CA THR A 49 2.75 46.16 -20.47
C THR A 49 2.19 44.81 -20.85
N TYR A 50 2.88 43.75 -20.38
CA TYR A 50 2.50 42.34 -20.61
C TYR A 50 2.20 41.68 -19.29
N LEU A 51 1.18 40.83 -19.30
CA LEU A 51 0.79 40.01 -18.15
C LEU A 51 0.63 38.56 -18.60
N ASN A 52 1.26 37.62 -17.93
CA ASN A 52 1.03 36.20 -18.15
C ASN A 52 0.00 35.70 -17.13
N ILE A 53 -1.02 35.02 -17.63
CA ILE A 53 -2.03 34.37 -16.80
C ILE A 53 -1.97 32.87 -17.07
N THR A 54 -1.94 32.08 -15.97
CA THR A 54 -2.10 30.64 -15.96
C THR A 54 -3.22 30.31 -14.98
N VAL A 55 -4.10 29.40 -15.34
CA VAL A 55 -5.14 28.88 -14.45
C VAL A 55 -4.93 27.38 -14.32
N VAL A 56 -4.65 26.94 -13.10
CA VAL A 56 -4.40 25.52 -12.79
C VAL A 56 -5.52 24.98 -11.90
N ASP A 57 -5.61 23.64 -11.79
CA ASP A 57 -6.54 22.98 -10.87
C ASP A 57 -6.21 23.30 -9.42
N GLN A 58 -7.22 23.19 -8.58
CA GLN A 58 -6.99 23.11 -7.13
C GLN A 58 -6.29 21.79 -6.81
N LEU A 59 -5.47 21.79 -5.76
CA LEU A 59 -4.86 20.56 -5.28
C LEU A 59 -5.94 19.60 -4.77
N PRO A 60 -5.85 18.31 -5.11
CA PRO A 60 -6.70 17.29 -4.49
C PRO A 60 -6.30 17.11 -3.02
N LEU A 61 -7.15 16.45 -2.26
CA LEU A 61 -6.82 15.95 -0.93
C LEU A 61 -7.04 14.44 -0.94
N ILE A 62 -5.98 13.70 -0.57
CA ILE A 62 -5.98 12.25 -0.58
C ILE A 62 -5.66 11.69 0.82
N SER A 63 -6.29 10.58 1.18
CA SER A 63 -5.98 9.82 2.39
C SER A 63 -6.28 8.34 2.17
N TYR A 64 -5.69 7.48 3.00
CA TYR A 64 -5.93 6.04 3.02
C TYR A 64 -6.38 5.62 4.41
N ASN A 65 -7.34 4.72 4.47
CA ASN A 65 -7.80 4.15 5.72
C ASN A 65 -8.03 2.63 5.56
N PRO A 66 -7.26 1.80 6.28
CA PRO A 66 -6.29 2.17 7.31
C PRO A 66 -4.96 2.67 6.73
N GLU A 67 -4.26 3.54 7.49
CA GLU A 67 -2.89 3.98 7.17
C GLU A 67 -1.82 2.93 7.51
N ASN A 68 -2.16 1.96 8.35
CA ASN A 68 -1.28 0.85 8.73
C ASN A 68 -1.91 -0.47 8.29
N LEU A 69 -1.24 -1.15 7.39
CA LEU A 69 -1.62 -2.45 6.87
C LEU A 69 -0.74 -3.53 7.48
N THR A 70 -1.36 -4.51 8.13
CA THR A 70 -0.69 -5.76 8.52
C THR A 70 -1.29 -6.88 7.69
N LEU A 71 -0.48 -7.46 6.83
CA LEU A 71 -0.85 -8.50 5.87
C LEU A 71 -0.16 -9.80 6.25
N LEU A 72 -0.71 -10.91 5.81
CA LEU A 72 -0.08 -12.23 5.90
C LEU A 72 0.41 -12.64 4.52
N ASN A 73 1.63 -13.19 4.44
CA ASN A 73 2.14 -13.70 3.17
C ASN A 73 1.25 -14.84 2.63
N ASN A 74 1.18 -14.94 1.31
CA ASN A 74 0.39 -15.92 0.58
C ASN A 74 -1.11 -15.96 0.98
N THR A 75 -1.64 -14.84 1.54
CA THR A 75 -3.02 -14.76 2.00
C THR A 75 -3.71 -13.53 1.44
N GLN A 76 -4.92 -13.72 0.91
CA GLN A 76 -5.77 -12.60 0.53
C GLN A 76 -6.23 -11.86 1.79
N SER A 77 -5.94 -10.58 1.85
CA SER A 77 -6.40 -9.71 2.95
C SER A 77 -7.80 -9.15 2.66
N PRO A 78 -8.70 -9.10 3.65
CA PRO A 78 -9.99 -8.44 3.51
C PRO A 78 -9.88 -6.91 3.40
N THR A 79 -8.72 -6.33 3.75
CA THR A 79 -8.46 -4.89 3.62
C THR A 79 -7.98 -4.48 2.23
N LEU A 80 -7.75 -5.44 1.34
CA LEU A 80 -7.38 -5.20 -0.05
C LEU A 80 -8.52 -5.64 -1.01
N PRO A 81 -8.79 -4.89 -2.08
CA PRO A 81 -8.06 -3.71 -2.52
C PRO A 81 -8.32 -2.48 -1.63
N LEU A 82 -7.27 -1.68 -1.38
CA LEU A 82 -7.35 -0.44 -0.63
C LEU A 82 -7.25 0.75 -1.58
N GLY A 83 -8.34 1.50 -1.75
CA GLY A 83 -8.38 2.71 -2.53
C GLY A 83 -8.22 3.97 -1.68
N PRO A 84 -7.89 5.11 -2.31
CA PRO A 84 -7.84 6.39 -1.65
C PRO A 84 -9.24 6.92 -1.28
N THR A 85 -9.31 7.66 -0.18
CA THR A 85 -10.40 8.59 0.08
C THR A 85 -10.03 9.93 -0.51
N LEU A 86 -10.88 10.42 -1.41
CA LEU A 86 -10.68 11.68 -2.11
C LEU A 86 -11.53 12.78 -1.47
N ALA A 87 -10.93 13.95 -1.26
CA ALA A 87 -11.61 15.16 -0.85
C ALA A 87 -11.08 16.37 -1.64
N GLY A 88 -11.88 17.45 -1.66
CA GLY A 88 -11.53 18.64 -2.45
C GLY A 88 -11.90 18.52 -3.93
N PRO A 89 -11.84 19.63 -4.66
CA PRO A 89 -12.35 19.74 -6.02
C PRO A 89 -11.31 19.40 -7.12
N GLY A 90 -10.04 19.16 -6.77
CA GLY A 90 -8.97 18.92 -7.74
C GLY A 90 -9.12 17.57 -8.44
N ILE A 91 -9.07 17.60 -9.77
CA ILE A 91 -9.04 16.37 -10.59
C ILE A 91 -7.63 15.81 -10.57
N ILE A 92 -7.50 14.51 -10.28
CA ILE A 92 -6.20 13.83 -10.28
C ILE A 92 -5.94 13.30 -11.70
N LEU A 93 -4.76 13.58 -12.22
CA LEU A 93 -4.31 13.15 -13.54
C LEU A 93 -3.36 11.96 -13.49
N GLU A 94 -2.62 11.81 -12.40
CA GLU A 94 -1.61 10.78 -12.24
C GLU A 94 -1.46 10.39 -10.77
N TRP A 95 -1.26 9.11 -10.53
CA TRP A 95 -0.92 8.54 -9.24
C TRP A 95 0.44 7.87 -9.28
N GLY A 96 1.10 7.82 -8.15
CA GLY A 96 2.30 7.03 -7.99
C GLY A 96 2.54 6.65 -6.55
N ILE A 97 3.42 5.69 -6.36
CA ILE A 97 3.86 5.21 -5.04
C ILE A 97 5.37 5.03 -5.05
N SER A 98 6.01 5.20 -3.90
CA SER A 98 7.44 4.92 -3.73
C SER A 98 7.76 3.47 -4.06
N ASP A 99 8.97 3.23 -4.58
CA ASP A 99 9.44 1.90 -4.96
C ASP A 99 9.53 0.94 -3.77
N GLY A 100 9.59 -0.36 -4.09
CA GLY A 100 9.86 -1.42 -3.13
C GLY A 100 8.61 -2.01 -2.48
N LEU A 101 7.43 -1.93 -3.11
CA LEU A 101 6.25 -2.69 -2.67
C LEU A 101 6.62 -4.18 -2.48
N PRO A 102 6.05 -4.85 -1.45
CA PRO A 102 6.21 -6.29 -1.28
C PRO A 102 5.85 -7.04 -2.55
N THR A 103 6.65 -8.05 -2.91
CA THR A 103 6.36 -8.94 -4.05
C THR A 103 4.92 -9.47 -3.94
N GLY A 104 4.17 -9.37 -5.04
CA GLY A 104 2.76 -9.77 -5.11
C GLY A 104 1.76 -8.65 -4.79
N LEU A 105 2.19 -7.50 -4.26
CA LEU A 105 1.37 -6.30 -4.19
C LEU A 105 1.57 -5.42 -5.42
N ASN A 106 0.52 -4.74 -5.84
CA ASN A 106 0.48 -3.86 -7.00
C ASN A 106 -0.20 -2.54 -6.63
N PHE A 107 0.12 -1.50 -7.41
CA PHE A 107 -0.47 -0.18 -7.26
C PHE A 107 -0.99 0.35 -8.59
N GLY A 108 -2.18 0.95 -8.61
CA GLY A 108 -2.82 1.51 -9.79
C GLY A 108 -2.46 2.97 -10.01
N ASN A 109 -1.69 3.24 -11.06
CA ASN A 109 -1.29 4.60 -11.42
C ASN A 109 -2.43 5.44 -12.02
N ASP A 110 -3.58 4.82 -12.28
CA ASP A 110 -4.79 5.47 -12.78
C ASP A 110 -5.81 5.81 -11.68
N ASN A 111 -5.79 5.08 -10.56
CA ASN A 111 -6.82 5.18 -9.54
C ASN A 111 -6.29 5.19 -8.08
N GLY A 112 -4.98 5.07 -7.87
CA GLY A 112 -4.38 5.07 -6.54
C GLY A 112 -4.70 3.84 -5.68
N THR A 113 -5.19 2.75 -6.26
CA THR A 113 -5.58 1.56 -5.50
C THR A 113 -4.40 0.62 -5.31
N LEU A 114 -4.25 0.09 -4.09
CA LEU A 114 -3.32 -0.98 -3.74
C LEU A 114 -4.06 -2.32 -3.70
N TRP A 115 -3.52 -3.36 -4.37
CA TRP A 115 -4.13 -4.70 -4.39
C TRP A 115 -3.08 -5.81 -4.53
N GLY A 116 -3.51 -7.06 -4.36
CA GLY A 116 -2.68 -8.24 -4.57
C GLY A 116 -2.54 -9.10 -3.32
N ILE A 117 -1.69 -10.11 -3.40
CA ILE A 117 -1.37 -11.04 -2.32
C ILE A 117 0.15 -10.98 -2.13
N PRO A 118 0.66 -10.48 -0.99
CA PRO A 118 2.10 -10.44 -0.76
C PRO A 118 2.63 -11.85 -0.59
N THR A 119 3.79 -12.15 -1.19
CA THR A 119 4.42 -13.47 -1.15
C THR A 119 5.63 -13.52 -0.23
N GLU A 120 6.15 -12.39 0.19
CA GLU A 120 7.35 -12.28 1.02
C GLU A 120 7.08 -11.48 2.29
N ARG A 121 7.80 -11.82 3.36
CA ARG A 121 7.78 -11.08 4.62
C ARG A 121 8.36 -9.68 4.42
N MET A 122 7.76 -8.69 5.05
CA MET A 122 8.29 -7.33 5.11
C MET A 122 8.12 -6.74 6.51
N ASN A 123 9.18 -6.19 7.06
CA ASN A 123 9.08 -5.38 8.27
C ASN A 123 8.28 -4.09 7.97
N LYS A 124 7.73 -3.47 9.01
CA LYS A 124 6.98 -2.22 8.85
C LYS A 124 7.77 -1.21 8.02
N THR A 125 7.27 -0.91 6.83
CA THR A 125 7.88 0.01 5.87
C THR A 125 6.84 1.05 5.48
N MET A 126 7.26 2.32 5.45
CA MET A 126 6.42 3.43 5.03
C MET A 126 6.53 3.62 3.51
N PHE A 127 5.39 3.72 2.86
CA PHE A 127 5.27 4.05 1.45
C PHE A 127 4.57 5.39 1.31
N THR A 128 5.15 6.26 0.48
CA THR A 128 4.56 7.55 0.12
C THR A 128 3.83 7.40 -1.20
N ILE A 129 2.57 7.75 -1.19
CA ILE A 129 1.71 7.80 -2.37
C ILE A 129 1.55 9.27 -2.75
N TRP A 130 1.62 9.60 -4.04
CA TRP A 130 1.39 10.94 -4.55
C TRP A 130 0.29 10.95 -5.61
N ALA A 131 -0.39 12.06 -5.69
CA ALA A 131 -1.39 12.36 -6.70
C ALA A 131 -1.11 13.75 -7.29
N ASN A 132 -1.05 13.81 -8.61
CA ASN A 132 -0.66 14.99 -9.36
C ASN A 132 -1.83 15.53 -10.19
N ASN A 133 -1.85 16.86 -10.31
CA ASN A 133 -2.66 17.56 -11.30
C ASN A 133 -1.94 18.82 -11.80
N SER A 134 -2.59 19.65 -12.61
CA SER A 134 -1.99 20.90 -13.12
C SER A 134 -1.66 21.92 -12.02
N GLY A 135 -2.26 21.80 -10.83
CA GLY A 135 -2.00 22.65 -9.67
C GLY A 135 -0.79 22.23 -8.85
N GLY A 136 -0.33 20.97 -9.01
CA GLY A 136 0.81 20.42 -8.30
C GLY A 136 0.60 18.99 -7.81
N SER A 137 1.35 18.62 -6.77
CA SER A 137 1.37 17.28 -6.19
C SER A 137 0.94 17.32 -4.72
N VAL A 138 0.21 16.29 -4.30
CA VAL A 138 -0.10 16.00 -2.89
C VAL A 138 0.32 14.59 -2.54
N THR A 139 0.59 14.33 -1.26
CA THR A 139 1.06 13.04 -0.78
C THR A 139 0.23 12.51 0.38
N ALA A 140 0.18 11.18 0.49
CA ALA A 140 -0.30 10.44 1.65
C ALA A 140 0.67 9.29 1.95
N ASN A 141 0.76 8.90 3.22
CA ASN A 141 1.63 7.80 3.62
C ASN A 141 0.81 6.62 4.10
N ILE A 142 1.28 5.40 3.77
CA ILE A 142 0.80 4.15 4.32
C ILE A 142 1.99 3.34 4.85
N ASN A 143 1.76 2.59 5.92
CA ASN A 143 2.74 1.65 6.44
C ASN A 143 2.28 0.23 6.13
N ILE A 144 3.16 -0.58 5.55
CA ILE A 144 2.88 -1.98 5.23
C ILE A 144 3.81 -2.87 6.04
N THR A 145 3.22 -3.88 6.69
CA THR A 145 3.93 -4.98 7.34
C THR A 145 3.40 -6.27 6.74
N VAL A 146 4.26 -7.19 6.35
CA VAL A 146 3.88 -8.54 5.92
C VAL A 146 4.48 -9.55 6.88
N LEU A 147 3.62 -10.31 7.54
CA LEU A 147 4.00 -11.35 8.51
C LEU A 147 3.89 -12.73 7.85
N HIS A 148 4.62 -13.70 8.38
CA HIS A 148 4.35 -15.10 8.07
C HIS A 148 3.02 -15.55 8.66
N GLN A 149 2.36 -16.50 8.01
CA GLN A 149 1.27 -17.24 8.62
C GLN A 149 1.81 -18.11 9.75
N VAL A 150 1.06 -18.20 10.84
CA VAL A 150 1.38 -19.18 11.90
C VAL A 150 1.16 -20.59 11.36
N PRO A 151 2.10 -21.52 11.53
CA PRO A 151 1.88 -22.92 11.16
C PRO A 151 0.77 -23.53 12.02
N VAL A 152 -0.03 -24.37 11.40
CA VAL A 152 -1.08 -25.17 12.06
C VAL A 152 -0.87 -26.62 11.68
N PHE A 153 -0.82 -27.49 12.66
CA PHE A 153 -0.67 -28.92 12.42
C PHE A 153 -1.48 -29.76 13.43
N SER A 154 -1.74 -30.99 13.06
CA SER A 154 -2.38 -31.98 13.92
C SER A 154 -1.95 -33.38 13.54
N TYR A 155 -1.87 -34.26 14.55
CA TYR A 155 -1.72 -35.70 14.34
C TYR A 155 -3.08 -36.37 14.51
N SER A 156 -3.35 -37.35 13.65
CA SER A 156 -4.60 -38.15 13.73
C SER A 156 -4.57 -39.15 14.89
N VAL A 157 -3.38 -39.49 15.38
CA VAL A 157 -3.15 -40.43 16.51
C VAL A 157 -2.59 -39.62 17.66
N LEU A 158 -3.33 -39.60 18.78
CA LEU A 158 -2.95 -38.86 20.01
C LEU A 158 -2.40 -39.76 21.10
N ASP A 159 -2.47 -41.09 20.96
CA ASP A 159 -1.99 -42.07 21.93
C ASP A 159 -1.29 -43.21 21.18
N LEU A 160 0.00 -43.35 21.43
CA LEU A 160 0.86 -44.34 20.77
C LEU A 160 1.25 -45.42 21.76
N MET A 161 0.80 -46.65 21.56
CA MET A 161 1.30 -47.84 22.24
C MET A 161 2.35 -48.51 21.37
N LEU A 162 3.59 -48.41 21.77
CA LEU A 162 4.74 -48.95 21.04
C LEU A 162 5.28 -50.18 21.72
N VAL A 163 5.78 -51.11 20.93
CA VAL A 163 6.40 -52.35 21.40
C VAL A 163 7.91 -52.18 21.40
N ASN A 164 8.56 -52.44 22.52
CA ASN A 164 10.02 -52.35 22.64
C ASN A 164 10.74 -53.18 21.62
N ASN A 165 11.80 -52.67 21.01
CA ASN A 165 12.59 -53.24 19.94
C ASN A 165 11.75 -53.66 18.66
N THR A 166 10.64 -53.00 18.44
CA THR A 166 9.79 -53.19 17.23
C THR A 166 9.66 -51.85 16.52
N ILE A 167 9.90 -51.84 15.19
CA ILE A 167 9.78 -50.62 14.38
C ILE A 167 8.32 -50.16 14.38
N MET A 168 8.10 -48.88 14.62
CA MET A 168 6.76 -48.31 14.63
C MET A 168 6.31 -47.91 13.21
N ASN A 169 4.99 -47.87 13.00
CA ASN A 169 4.46 -47.20 11.81
C ASN A 169 4.64 -45.71 11.91
N ASN A 170 5.03 -45.06 10.80
CA ASN A 170 5.17 -43.63 10.76
C ASN A 170 3.85 -42.91 11.08
N VAL A 171 3.92 -41.89 11.92
CA VAL A 171 2.80 -40.98 12.21
C VAL A 171 3.10 -39.64 11.55
N THR A 172 2.28 -39.28 10.56
CA THR A 172 2.46 -38.09 9.74
C THR A 172 1.47 -37.01 10.18
N PRO A 173 1.91 -35.75 10.36
CA PRO A 173 0.99 -34.67 10.67
C PRO A 173 0.20 -34.22 9.44
N THR A 174 -1.02 -33.71 9.66
CA THR A 174 -1.70 -32.86 8.71
C THR A 174 -1.25 -31.42 8.99
N ILE A 175 -0.72 -30.73 7.97
CA ILE A 175 -0.15 -29.38 8.10
C ILE A 175 -1.00 -28.43 7.28
N THR A 176 -1.33 -27.27 7.86
CA THR A 176 -1.97 -26.12 7.21
C THR A 176 -1.34 -24.81 7.73
N GLY A 177 -1.67 -23.67 7.11
CA GLY A 177 -1.12 -22.39 7.54
C GLY A 177 0.30 -22.14 7.01
N GLY A 178 1.14 -21.52 7.83
CA GLY A 178 2.48 -21.10 7.44
C GLY A 178 3.48 -22.24 7.27
N GLU A 179 4.56 -21.94 6.56
CA GLU A 179 5.69 -22.85 6.39
C GLU A 179 6.30 -23.20 7.77
N ILE A 180 6.70 -24.45 7.95
CA ILE A 180 7.37 -24.93 9.15
C ILE A 180 8.85 -25.09 8.86
N VAL A 181 9.68 -24.44 9.66
CA VAL A 181 11.15 -24.46 9.55
C VAL A 181 11.76 -25.51 10.48
N SER A 182 11.19 -25.70 11.67
CA SER A 182 11.69 -26.67 12.64
C SER A 182 10.58 -27.27 13.49
N TRP A 183 10.87 -28.47 14.02
CA TRP A 183 10.03 -29.19 14.96
C TRP A 183 10.78 -29.42 16.27
N GLU A 184 10.06 -29.28 17.38
CA GLU A 184 10.58 -29.51 18.72
C GLU A 184 9.59 -30.34 19.54
N ALA A 185 10.08 -31.08 20.48
CA ALA A 185 9.27 -31.82 21.44
C ALA A 185 9.76 -31.64 22.88
N SER A 186 8.86 -31.63 23.84
CA SER A 186 9.19 -31.63 25.24
C SER A 186 8.24 -32.58 26.03
N PRO A 187 8.77 -33.45 26.86
CA PRO A 187 10.19 -33.79 27.00
C PRO A 187 10.77 -34.36 25.71
N ASP A 188 12.08 -34.59 25.64
CA ASP A 188 12.71 -35.25 24.50
C ASP A 188 12.01 -36.58 24.18
N MET A 189 11.91 -36.88 22.89
CA MET A 189 11.27 -38.12 22.42
C MET A 189 11.95 -39.37 23.02
N PRO A 190 11.21 -40.48 23.18
CA PRO A 190 11.78 -41.74 23.70
C PRO A 190 12.98 -42.16 22.86
N VAL A 191 13.95 -42.78 23.53
CA VAL A 191 15.16 -43.30 22.87
C VAL A 191 14.78 -44.21 21.69
N GLY A 192 15.25 -43.87 20.50
CA GLY A 192 14.97 -44.57 19.27
C GLY A 192 13.76 -44.06 18.49
N ILE A 193 13.05 -43.02 19.00
CA ILE A 193 11.97 -42.32 18.29
C ILE A 193 12.46 -40.92 17.92
N ASN A 194 12.16 -40.48 16.71
CA ASN A 194 12.54 -39.18 16.18
C ASN A 194 11.36 -38.47 15.51
N ILE A 195 11.43 -37.16 15.46
CA ILE A 195 10.60 -36.29 14.59
C ILE A 195 11.52 -35.78 13.47
N ASP A 196 11.13 -36.02 12.23
CA ASP A 196 11.88 -35.53 11.06
C ASP A 196 11.52 -34.06 10.70
N GLU A 197 12.19 -33.50 9.70
CA GLU A 197 11.96 -32.13 9.20
C GLU A 197 10.54 -31.90 8.67
N LYS A 198 9.80 -32.95 8.36
CA LYS A 198 8.40 -32.91 7.92
C LYS A 198 7.40 -33.13 9.06
N GLY A 199 7.90 -33.32 10.29
CA GLY A 199 7.09 -33.62 11.46
C GLY A 199 6.65 -35.09 11.56
N ASN A 200 7.18 -35.99 10.73
CA ASN A 200 6.86 -37.41 10.88
C ASN A 200 7.52 -37.99 12.13
N ILE A 201 6.73 -38.67 12.95
CA ILE A 201 7.23 -39.40 14.09
C ILE A 201 7.47 -40.84 13.67
N SER A 202 8.70 -41.31 13.86
CA SER A 202 9.11 -42.65 13.42
C SER A 202 10.26 -43.18 14.27
N GLY A 203 10.54 -44.48 14.18
CA GLY A 203 11.69 -45.06 14.78
C GLY A 203 11.43 -46.45 15.41
N LEU A 204 12.40 -46.85 16.23
CA LEU A 204 12.43 -48.13 16.94
C LEU A 204 12.66 -47.82 18.41
N PRO A 205 11.64 -47.88 19.29
CA PRO A 205 11.83 -47.60 20.72
C PRO A 205 12.66 -48.72 21.34
N THR A 206 13.70 -48.37 22.07
CA THR A 206 14.63 -49.30 22.68
C THR A 206 14.55 -49.33 24.23
N VAL A 207 13.73 -48.47 24.80
CA VAL A 207 13.55 -48.33 26.25
C VAL A 207 12.05 -48.40 26.57
N VAL A 208 11.70 -49.23 27.57
CA VAL A 208 10.35 -49.25 28.13
C VAL A 208 10.13 -48.06 29.05
N GLN A 209 9.04 -47.33 28.85
CA GLN A 209 8.67 -46.21 29.70
C GLN A 209 7.18 -46.20 30.00
N ASN A 210 6.81 -45.50 31.05
CA ASN A 210 5.40 -45.23 31.37
C ASN A 210 4.81 -44.25 30.36
N ARG A 211 3.45 -44.20 30.28
CA ARG A 211 2.74 -43.23 29.49
C ARG A 211 3.20 -41.80 29.85
N THR A 212 3.75 -41.10 28.88
CA THR A 212 4.28 -39.74 28.98
C THR A 212 3.60 -38.86 27.94
N MET A 213 3.23 -37.66 28.34
CA MET A 213 2.69 -36.65 27.39
C MET A 213 3.86 -35.87 26.78
N TYR A 214 3.87 -35.78 25.50
CA TYR A 214 4.83 -34.97 24.71
C TYR A 214 4.12 -33.77 24.12
N MET A 215 4.66 -32.60 24.31
CA MET A 215 4.22 -31.39 23.62
C MET A 215 5.13 -31.21 22.40
N ILE A 216 4.53 -31.01 21.24
CA ILE A 216 5.24 -30.82 19.97
C ILE A 216 4.97 -29.42 19.47
N TRP A 217 6.01 -28.72 19.03
CA TRP A 217 5.94 -27.41 18.43
C TRP A 217 6.44 -27.45 16.99
N ALA A 218 5.83 -26.59 16.18
CA ALA A 218 6.26 -26.27 14.85
C ALA A 218 6.56 -24.76 14.78
N ASN A 219 7.77 -24.41 14.34
CA ASN A 219 8.24 -23.02 14.28
C ASN A 219 8.43 -22.58 12.82
N ASN A 220 8.24 -21.25 12.58
CA ASN A 220 8.48 -20.60 11.28
C ASN A 220 9.27 -19.31 11.41
#